data_46274f247d6eac25226ff0480b487740
#
_entry.id   46274f247d6eac25226ff0480b487740
#
_cell.length_a   1.000
_cell.length_b   1.000
_cell.length_c   1.000
_cell.angle_alpha   90.00
_cell.angle_beta   90.00
_cell.angle_gamma   90.00
#
_symmetry.space_group_name_H-M   'P 1'
#
loop_
_entity.id
_entity.type
_entity.pdbx_description
1 polymer ?
#
loop_
_entity_poly.entity_id
_entity_poly.type
_entity_poly.pdbx_seq_one_letter_code
_entity_poly.pdbx_strand_id
1 'polypeptide(L)'
;MTNHERAVSIFRGAEWTHRDMERALAEQEWNIAVRRAQEAVELALKGLLALMGVDYPKEHDPADVFARAVREHGLAVEEKTLEEIRIFSARLAHRRAPAFYFEIRVEEQEARQAAKDAAQMLAWAQEWWKWLERKNDLTPTAR
;
A
#
# COMPACT_ATOMS: atom_id res chain seq x y z
N MET A 1 15.62 7.20 -14.16
CA MET A 1 14.18 7.17 -13.79
C MET A 1 13.90 8.30 -12.82
N THR A 2 12.93 9.14 -13.13
CA THR A 2 12.49 10.21 -12.23
C THR A 2 11.68 9.64 -11.07
N ASN A 3 11.47 10.43 -10.03
CA ASN A 3 10.62 10.04 -8.90
C ASN A 3 9.20 9.73 -9.37
N HIS A 4 8.69 10.53 -10.31
CA HIS A 4 7.36 10.31 -10.88
C HIS A 4 7.28 9.00 -11.65
N GLU A 5 8.25 8.70 -12.51
CA GLU A 5 8.28 7.45 -13.26
C GLU A 5 8.38 6.25 -12.33
N ARG A 6 9.19 6.35 -11.27
CA ARG A 6 9.33 5.29 -10.28
C ARG A 6 8.01 5.10 -9.51
N ALA A 7 7.38 6.20 -9.12
CA ALA A 7 6.09 6.17 -8.43
C ALA A 7 5.02 5.48 -9.28
N VAL A 8 4.94 5.82 -10.57
CA VAL A 8 3.99 5.19 -11.50
C VAL A 8 4.25 3.69 -11.58
N SER A 9 5.51 3.27 -11.72
CA SER A 9 5.87 1.86 -11.81
C SER A 9 5.50 1.09 -10.54
N ILE A 10 5.78 1.66 -9.37
CA ILE A 10 5.43 1.04 -8.08
C ILE A 10 3.91 0.92 -7.94
N PHE A 11 3.19 1.98 -8.27
CA PHE A 11 1.73 2.00 -8.13
C PHE A 11 1.06 1.00 -9.08
N ARG A 12 1.57 0.88 -10.31
CA ARG A 12 1.11 -0.17 -11.24
C ARG A 12 1.38 -1.56 -10.67
N GLY A 13 2.51 -1.73 -9.99
CA GLY A 13 2.82 -2.97 -9.28
C GLY A 13 1.80 -3.27 -8.18
N ALA A 14 1.37 -2.24 -7.44
CA ALA A 14 0.33 -2.40 -6.42
C ALA A 14 -0.98 -2.87 -7.02
N GLU A 15 -1.39 -2.27 -8.12
CA GLU A 15 -2.64 -2.63 -8.81
C GLU A 15 -2.58 -4.05 -9.37
N TRP A 16 -1.46 -4.41 -9.96
CA TRP A 16 -1.26 -5.76 -10.49
C TRP A 16 -1.28 -6.81 -9.37
N THR A 17 -0.58 -6.53 -8.28
CA THR A 17 -0.53 -7.41 -7.11
C THR A 17 -1.92 -7.57 -6.47
N HIS A 18 -2.71 -6.51 -6.46
CA HIS A 18 -4.09 -6.57 -5.97
C HIS A 18 -4.94 -7.53 -6.82
N ARG A 19 -4.80 -7.48 -8.14
CA ARG A 19 -5.50 -8.43 -9.03
C ARG A 19 -5.07 -9.87 -8.78
N ASP A 20 -3.77 -10.09 -8.56
CA ASP A 20 -3.25 -11.42 -8.24
C ASP A 20 -3.80 -11.93 -6.90
N MET A 21 -3.94 -11.03 -5.92
CA MET A 21 -4.59 -11.33 -4.65
C MET A 21 -6.05 -11.77 -4.85
N GLU A 22 -6.80 -11.04 -5.66
CA GLU A 22 -8.19 -11.37 -5.95
C GLU A 22 -8.32 -12.76 -6.60
N ARG A 23 -7.39 -13.07 -7.49
CA ARG A 23 -7.33 -14.39 -8.12
C ARG A 23 -7.04 -15.48 -7.08
N ALA A 24 -6.05 -15.28 -6.23
CA ALA A 24 -5.73 -16.24 -5.18
C ALA A 24 -6.92 -16.46 -4.24
N LEU A 25 -7.60 -15.37 -3.88
CA LEU A 25 -8.79 -15.44 -3.03
C LEU A 25 -9.90 -16.28 -3.68
N ALA A 26 -10.15 -16.05 -4.97
CA ALA A 26 -11.16 -16.80 -5.72
C ALA A 26 -10.83 -18.28 -5.83
N GLU A 27 -9.55 -18.62 -5.90
CA GLU A 27 -9.06 -19.99 -5.97
C GLU A 27 -8.87 -20.62 -4.58
N GLN A 28 -9.23 -19.90 -3.52
CA GLN A 28 -9.14 -20.34 -2.14
C GLN A 28 -7.69 -20.64 -1.68
N GLU A 29 -6.75 -19.95 -2.28
CA GLU A 29 -5.33 -20.01 -1.88
C GLU A 29 -5.09 -18.95 -0.81
N TRP A 30 -5.49 -19.25 0.41
CA TRP A 30 -5.53 -18.25 1.50
C TRP A 30 -4.16 -17.70 1.89
N ASN A 31 -3.14 -18.55 1.96
CA ASN A 31 -1.78 -18.12 2.27
C ASN A 31 -1.25 -17.13 1.21
N ILE A 32 -1.49 -17.45 -0.05
CA ILE A 32 -1.06 -16.59 -1.16
C ILE A 32 -1.84 -15.27 -1.14
N ALA A 33 -3.15 -15.34 -0.87
CA ALA A 33 -3.99 -14.14 -0.81
C ALA A 33 -3.48 -13.17 0.27
N VAL A 34 -3.13 -13.65 1.46
CA VAL A 34 -2.58 -12.81 2.53
C VAL A 34 -1.24 -12.21 2.10
N ARG A 35 -0.38 -12.99 1.48
CA ARG A 35 0.92 -12.52 0.98
C ARG A 35 0.75 -11.40 -0.04
N ARG A 36 -0.15 -11.58 -1.00
CA ARG A 36 -0.41 -10.56 -2.03
C ARG A 36 -1.09 -9.34 -1.44
N ALA A 37 -1.97 -9.51 -0.47
CA ALA A 37 -2.58 -8.36 0.24
C ALA A 37 -1.51 -7.49 0.89
N GLN A 38 -0.56 -8.10 1.58
CA GLN A 38 0.54 -7.39 2.21
C GLN A 38 1.37 -6.63 1.16
N GLU A 39 1.73 -7.28 0.06
CA GLU A 39 2.51 -6.65 -1.00
C GLU A 39 1.77 -5.48 -1.64
N ALA A 40 0.46 -5.62 -1.86
CA ALA A 40 -0.35 -4.54 -2.44
C ALA A 40 -0.38 -3.31 -1.52
N VAL A 41 -0.55 -3.50 -0.22
CA VAL A 41 -0.53 -2.42 0.76
C VAL A 41 0.83 -1.73 0.79
N GLU A 42 1.89 -2.51 0.87
CA GLU A 42 3.26 -1.99 0.87
C GLU A 42 3.55 -1.16 -0.37
N LEU A 43 3.23 -1.69 -1.55
CA LEU A 43 3.49 -1.00 -2.82
C LEU A 43 2.62 0.24 -2.97
N ALA A 44 1.37 0.22 -2.52
CA ALA A 44 0.51 1.39 -2.57
C ALA A 44 1.10 2.54 -1.74
N LEU A 45 1.53 2.25 -0.53
CA LEU A 45 2.16 3.25 0.35
C LEU A 45 3.48 3.75 -0.22
N LYS A 46 4.32 2.85 -0.72
CA LYS A 46 5.61 3.21 -1.31
C LYS A 46 5.45 4.02 -2.60
N GLY A 47 4.43 3.70 -3.39
CA GLY A 47 4.10 4.49 -4.58
C GLY A 47 3.74 5.92 -4.25
N LEU A 48 2.91 6.12 -3.22
CA LEU A 48 2.55 7.47 -2.75
C LEU A 48 3.78 8.21 -2.19
N LEU A 49 4.62 7.53 -1.43
CA LEU A 49 5.86 8.12 -0.90
C LEU A 49 6.78 8.56 -2.04
N ALA A 50 6.96 7.72 -3.04
CA ALA A 50 7.76 8.07 -4.21
C ALA A 50 7.20 9.28 -4.95
N LEU A 51 5.86 9.34 -5.08
CA LEU A 51 5.20 10.48 -5.72
C LEU A 51 5.43 11.78 -4.94
N MET A 52 5.49 11.71 -3.63
CA MET A 52 5.81 12.85 -2.76
C MET A 52 7.31 13.16 -2.72
N GLY A 53 8.14 12.35 -3.37
CA GLY A 53 9.60 12.55 -3.35
C GLY A 53 10.24 12.16 -2.02
N VAL A 54 9.59 11.31 -1.25
CA VAL A 54 10.07 10.87 0.06
C VAL A 54 10.80 9.54 -0.06
N ASP A 55 12.02 9.48 0.45
CA ASP A 55 12.74 8.23 0.56
C ASP A 55 12.09 7.36 1.64
N TYR A 56 11.98 6.08 1.35
CA TYR A 56 11.38 5.14 2.29
C TYR A 56 12.36 4.01 2.60
N PRO A 57 12.31 3.45 3.82
CA PRO A 57 13.16 2.32 4.18
C PRO A 57 12.74 1.08 3.40
N LYS A 58 13.69 0.16 3.20
CA LYS A 58 13.42 -1.11 2.54
C LYS A 58 12.75 -2.09 3.51
N GLU A 59 11.70 -1.65 4.15
CA GLU A 59 10.90 -2.43 5.11
C GLU A 59 9.57 -2.79 4.48
N HIS A 60 8.92 -3.80 5.05
CA HIS A 60 7.61 -4.26 4.57
C HIS A 60 6.44 -3.52 5.23
N ASP A 61 6.72 -2.60 6.15
CA ASP A 61 5.72 -1.78 6.82
C ASP A 61 6.12 -0.31 6.76
N PRO A 62 5.76 0.42 5.69
CA PRO A 62 6.11 1.83 5.54
C PRO A 62 5.07 2.79 6.15
N ALA A 63 4.14 2.31 6.97
CA ALA A 63 3.02 3.13 7.44
C ALA A 63 3.45 4.34 8.27
N ASP A 64 4.47 4.20 9.12
CA ASP A 64 4.94 5.31 9.95
C ASP A 64 5.59 6.42 9.10
N VAL A 65 6.38 6.02 8.11
CA VAL A 65 6.99 6.96 7.16
C VAL A 65 5.90 7.68 6.37
N PHE A 66 4.87 6.94 5.94
CA PHE A 66 3.74 7.50 5.23
C PHE A 66 2.99 8.53 6.08
N ALA A 67 2.72 8.22 7.36
CA ALA A 67 2.03 9.15 8.25
C ALA A 67 2.79 10.48 8.41
N ARG A 68 4.11 10.40 8.54
CA ARG A 68 4.94 11.61 8.61
C ARG A 68 4.90 12.40 7.30
N ALA A 69 5.01 11.70 6.18
CA ALA A 69 4.98 12.33 4.85
C ALA A 69 3.64 13.04 4.60
N VAL A 70 2.54 12.43 4.99
CA VAL A 70 1.20 13.01 4.89
C VAL A 70 1.14 14.37 5.63
N ARG A 71 1.66 14.41 6.85
CA ARG A 71 1.67 15.65 7.65
C ARG A 71 2.55 16.72 7.02
N GLU A 72 3.74 16.33 6.56
CA GLU A 72 4.70 17.26 5.96
C GLU A 72 4.23 17.82 4.62
N HIS A 73 3.55 17.02 3.83
CA HIS A 73 3.06 17.41 2.50
C HIS A 73 1.63 17.95 2.49
N GLY A 74 0.98 17.97 3.65
CA GLY A 74 -0.37 18.54 3.77
C GLY A 74 -1.44 17.73 3.03
N LEU A 75 -1.24 16.43 2.87
CA LEU A 75 -2.26 15.56 2.30
C LEU A 75 -3.39 15.40 3.31
N ALA A 76 -4.62 15.66 2.87
CA ALA A 76 -5.79 15.62 3.76
C ALA A 76 -6.19 14.19 4.06
N VAL A 77 -5.58 13.60 5.08
CA VAL A 77 -5.91 12.26 5.59
C VAL A 77 -6.24 12.38 7.07
N GLU A 78 -7.39 11.88 7.47
CA GLU A 78 -7.80 11.92 8.86
C GLU A 78 -6.87 11.04 9.72
N GLU A 79 -6.63 11.48 10.96
CA GLU A 79 -5.80 10.73 11.90
C GLU A 79 -6.35 9.31 12.15
N LYS A 80 -7.67 9.15 12.15
CA LYS A 80 -8.32 7.86 12.27
C LYS A 80 -7.92 6.93 11.10
N THR A 81 -7.88 7.45 9.89
CA THR A 81 -7.50 6.69 8.70
C THR A 81 -6.03 6.28 8.77
N LEU A 82 -5.16 7.19 9.19
CA LEU A 82 -3.74 6.88 9.38
C LEU A 82 -3.55 5.77 10.41
N GLU A 83 -4.33 5.80 11.49
CA GLU A 83 -4.26 4.75 12.52
C GLU A 83 -4.74 3.40 11.99
N GLU A 84 -5.81 3.38 11.20
CA GLU A 84 -6.29 2.15 10.55
C GLU A 84 -5.21 1.56 9.64
N ILE A 85 -4.57 2.40 8.83
CA ILE A 85 -3.48 1.98 7.95
C ILE A 85 -2.32 1.41 8.76
N ARG A 86 -1.93 2.10 9.85
CA ARG A 86 -0.84 1.64 10.71
C ARG A 86 -1.12 0.25 11.27
N ILE A 87 -2.36 0.03 11.72
CA ILE A 87 -2.75 -1.25 12.31
C ILE A 87 -2.71 -2.38 11.28
N PHE A 88 -3.38 -2.22 10.13
CA PHE A 88 -3.42 -3.34 9.19
C PHE A 88 -2.11 -3.53 8.44
N SER A 89 -1.33 -2.46 8.20
CA SER A 89 -0.02 -2.59 7.57
C SER A 89 0.94 -3.40 8.46
N ALA A 90 0.96 -3.10 9.76
CA ALA A 90 1.78 -3.85 10.72
C ALA A 90 1.35 -5.32 10.81
N ARG A 91 0.05 -5.56 10.88
CA ARG A 91 -0.49 -6.92 10.94
C ARG A 91 -0.11 -7.73 9.71
N LEU A 92 -0.30 -7.17 8.52
CA LEU A 92 0.04 -7.83 7.27
C LEU A 92 1.54 -8.09 7.16
N ALA A 93 2.36 -7.11 7.51
CA ALA A 93 3.83 -7.26 7.49
C ALA A 93 4.28 -8.40 8.41
N HIS A 94 3.66 -8.52 9.58
CA HIS A 94 3.95 -9.59 10.54
C HIS A 94 3.60 -10.98 9.98
N ARG A 95 2.55 -11.07 9.18
CA ARG A 95 2.10 -12.34 8.59
C ARG A 95 2.84 -12.72 7.30
N ARG A 96 3.60 -11.80 6.73
CA ARG A 96 4.24 -11.99 5.42
C ARG A 96 5.09 -13.25 5.33
N ALA A 97 6.08 -13.41 6.20
CA ALA A 97 6.99 -14.55 6.14
C ALA A 97 6.29 -15.87 6.52
N PRO A 98 5.55 -15.95 7.63
CA PRO A 98 4.83 -17.19 7.97
C PRO A 98 3.89 -17.66 6.87
N ALA A 99 3.16 -16.76 6.23
CA ALA A 99 2.24 -17.11 5.14
C ALA A 99 3.00 -17.58 3.91
N PHE A 100 4.10 -16.91 3.57
CA PHE A 100 4.90 -17.25 2.38
C PHE A 100 5.57 -18.61 2.48
N TYR A 101 6.13 -18.90 3.65
CA TYR A 101 6.83 -20.18 3.87
C TYR A 101 5.90 -21.31 4.31
N PHE A 102 4.60 -21.06 4.36
CA PHE A 102 3.60 -22.02 4.80
C PHE A 102 3.93 -22.60 6.20
N GLU A 103 4.52 -21.77 7.06
CA GLU A 103 4.76 -22.11 8.45
C GLU A 103 3.48 -22.12 9.26
N ILE A 104 2.45 -21.46 8.74
CA ILE A 104 1.12 -21.40 9.31
C ILE A 104 0.10 -21.71 8.23
N ARG A 105 -1.07 -22.15 8.65
CA ARG A 105 -2.22 -22.30 7.77
C ARG A 105 -3.12 -21.09 7.96
N VAL A 106 -3.17 -20.23 6.95
CA VAL A 106 -4.08 -19.08 6.95
C VAL A 106 -5.50 -19.57 6.73
N GLU A 107 -6.42 -19.14 7.60
CA GLU A 107 -7.83 -19.48 7.47
C GLU A 107 -8.53 -18.47 6.53
N GLU A 108 -9.66 -18.90 5.97
CA GLU A 108 -10.44 -18.10 5.03
C GLU A 108 -10.76 -16.70 5.57
N GLN A 109 -11.19 -16.64 6.84
CA GLN A 109 -11.59 -15.36 7.44
C GLN A 109 -10.43 -14.35 7.48
N GLU A 110 -9.24 -14.80 7.82
CA GLU A 110 -8.05 -13.96 7.84
C GLU A 110 -7.71 -13.47 6.43
N ALA A 111 -7.76 -14.37 5.44
CA ALA A 111 -7.47 -14.03 4.05
C ALA A 111 -8.48 -13.01 3.51
N ARG A 112 -9.76 -13.16 3.82
CA ARG A 112 -10.78 -12.21 3.37
C ARG A 112 -10.64 -10.85 4.05
N GLN A 113 -10.27 -10.82 5.32
CA GLN A 113 -10.00 -9.55 6.00
C GLN A 113 -8.78 -8.86 5.39
N ALA A 114 -7.71 -9.60 5.13
CA ALA A 114 -6.52 -9.06 4.49
C ALA A 114 -6.84 -8.47 3.11
N ALA A 115 -7.64 -9.18 2.33
CA ALA A 115 -8.07 -8.72 1.01
C ALA A 115 -8.91 -7.45 1.10
N LYS A 116 -9.79 -7.36 2.08
CA LYS A 116 -10.62 -6.17 2.31
C LYS A 116 -9.76 -4.96 2.67
N ASP A 117 -8.77 -5.15 3.54
CA ASP A 117 -7.84 -4.08 3.93
C ASP A 117 -7.02 -3.60 2.73
N ALA A 118 -6.52 -4.54 1.92
CA ALA A 118 -5.74 -4.19 0.73
C ALA A 118 -6.58 -3.44 -0.31
N ALA A 119 -7.82 -3.87 -0.53
CA ALA A 119 -8.73 -3.18 -1.44
C ALA A 119 -9.02 -1.76 -0.97
N GLN A 120 -9.25 -1.58 0.34
CA GLN A 120 -9.50 -0.26 0.91
C GLN A 120 -8.25 0.63 0.79
N MET A 121 -7.07 0.08 1.07
CA MET A 121 -5.81 0.83 0.93
C MET A 121 -5.63 1.31 -0.51
N LEU A 122 -5.87 0.44 -1.47
CA LEU A 122 -5.69 0.79 -2.89
C LEU A 122 -6.70 1.87 -3.31
N ALA A 123 -7.94 1.79 -2.84
CA ALA A 123 -8.97 2.80 -3.13
C ALA A 123 -8.56 4.18 -2.59
N TRP A 124 -8.12 4.25 -1.34
CA TRP A 124 -7.60 5.48 -0.75
C TRP A 124 -6.39 5.99 -1.54
N ALA A 125 -5.46 5.11 -1.86
CA ALA A 125 -4.24 5.48 -2.57
C ALA A 125 -4.54 6.06 -3.95
N GLN A 126 -5.52 5.54 -4.67
CA GLN A 126 -5.94 6.06 -5.97
C GLN A 126 -6.48 7.48 -5.86
N GLU A 127 -7.27 7.77 -4.82
CA GLU A 127 -7.77 9.13 -4.59
C GLU A 127 -6.65 10.09 -4.21
N TRP A 128 -5.77 9.69 -3.30
CA TRP A 128 -4.65 10.52 -2.86
C TRP A 128 -3.66 10.76 -4.00
N TRP A 129 -3.47 9.77 -4.86
CA TRP A 129 -2.66 9.90 -6.06
C TRP A 129 -3.17 11.05 -6.95
N LYS A 130 -4.46 11.06 -7.23
CA LYS A 130 -5.09 12.11 -8.04
C LYS A 130 -4.91 13.48 -7.42
N TRP A 131 -5.09 13.58 -6.11
CA TRP A 131 -4.90 14.84 -5.39
C TRP A 131 -3.46 15.32 -5.49
N LEU A 132 -2.50 14.44 -5.28
CA LEU A 132 -1.08 14.77 -5.37
C LEU A 132 -0.67 15.21 -6.78
N GLU A 133 -1.20 14.56 -7.80
CA GLU A 133 -0.94 14.97 -9.20
C GLU A 133 -1.51 16.36 -9.49
N ARG A 134 -2.74 16.64 -9.06
CA ARG A 134 -3.34 17.97 -9.24
C ARG A 134 -2.53 19.05 -8.52
N LYS A 135 -2.08 18.77 -7.31
CA LYS A 135 -1.25 19.69 -6.54
C LYS A 135 0.07 19.99 -7.27
N ASN A 136 0.70 18.97 -7.82
CA ASN A 136 1.94 19.13 -8.58
C ASN A 136 1.74 19.95 -9.85
N ASP A 137 0.61 19.78 -10.55
CA ASP A 137 0.28 20.54 -11.76
C ASP A 137 0.03 22.01 -11.43
N LEU A 138 -0.55 22.31 -10.27
CA LEU A 138 -0.87 23.67 -9.83
C LEU A 138 0.33 24.38 -9.20
N THR A 139 1.37 23.66 -8.80
CA THR A 139 2.56 24.26 -8.20
C THR A 139 3.53 24.64 -9.31
N PRO A 140 3.93 25.95 -9.40
CA PRO A 140 4.95 26.35 -10.36
C PRO A 140 6.21 25.54 -10.09
N THR A 141 6.65 24.78 -11.08
CA THR A 141 7.92 24.07 -10.96
C THR A 141 9.05 25.09 -11.12
N ALA A 142 9.93 25.17 -10.12
CA ALA A 142 11.19 25.87 -10.26
C ALA A 142 12.03 25.08 -11.27
N ARG A 143 12.02 25.54 -12.49
CA ARG A 143 12.81 24.94 -13.57
C ARG A 143 13.96 25.86 -13.93
#